data_b47d52ec4b360b89edc79000aee7699e
#
_entry.id   b47d52ec4b360b89edc79000aee7699e
#
_cell.length_a   1.000
_cell.length_b   1.000
_cell.length_c   1.000
_cell.angle_alpha   90.00
_cell.angle_beta   90.00
_cell.angle_gamma   90.00
#
_symmetry.space_group_name_H-M   'P 1'
#
loop_
_entity.id
_entity.type
_entity.pdbx_description
1 polymer ?
#
loop_
_entity_poly.entity_id
_entity_poly.type
_entity_poly.pdbx_seq_one_letter_code
_entity_poly.pdbx_strand_id
1 'polypeptide(L)'
;TYQKHAVIKAKDILDTYGGVFIADVVGLGKTYVSALLAKQLPDVKKTIICPPVLKANWKRVFDNYKITQFDTFSGDGTILKKLKDNYFVQESEYIFIDEAHRFRNAETETYNDLYEICEGKKVILITATPLNNRFLDILSQLRLFLKPRGSNIPGVNNLNAFFNYWHKKVNDAKKELTKGEDKNLDQYFDVVRKGSEEIREKVLSEIMVRRTRTDIKELYQEDMKKNNFQFPDVEDPIRLVYEFDKQTDLIFEQTLQLFKKFKKVRYNPLNYLKPKVYEKSKFH
;
A
#
# COMPACT_ATOMS: atom_id res chain seq x y z
N THR A 1 -0.45 14.73 -22.31
CA THR A 1 -0.99 13.41 -21.88
C THR A 1 -1.19 13.38 -20.39
N TYR A 2 -2.13 12.59 -19.92
CA TYR A 2 -2.42 12.42 -18.48
C TYR A 2 -1.17 11.99 -17.67
N GLN A 3 -0.26 11.22 -18.24
CA GLN A 3 0.98 10.81 -17.59
C GLN A 3 1.93 11.99 -17.36
N LYS A 4 2.04 12.93 -18.31
CA LYS A 4 2.88 14.13 -18.13
C LYS A 4 2.39 15.00 -16.97
N HIS A 5 1.07 15.20 -16.83
CA HIS A 5 0.51 15.95 -15.70
C HIS A 5 0.80 15.28 -14.35
N ALA A 6 0.73 13.93 -14.30
CA ALA A 6 1.12 13.19 -13.09
C ALA A 6 2.58 13.40 -12.73
N VAL A 7 3.47 13.38 -13.72
CA VAL A 7 4.90 13.56 -13.48
C VAL A 7 5.21 14.96 -12.97
N ILE A 8 4.59 16.00 -13.54
CA ILE A 8 4.77 17.38 -13.09
C ILE A 8 4.33 17.50 -11.63
N LYS A 9 3.09 17.07 -11.32
CA LYS A 9 2.57 17.10 -9.96
C LYS A 9 3.43 16.27 -8.99
N ALA A 10 3.87 15.08 -9.40
CA ALA A 10 4.72 14.23 -8.56
C ALA A 10 6.08 14.88 -8.28
N LYS A 11 6.65 15.58 -9.25
CA LYS A 11 7.92 16.30 -9.08
C LYS A 11 7.76 17.45 -8.11
N ASP A 12 6.73 18.27 -8.25
CA ASP A 12 6.46 19.40 -7.35
C ASP A 12 6.25 18.93 -5.89
N ILE A 13 5.51 17.85 -5.70
CA ILE A 13 5.31 17.23 -4.39
C ILE A 13 6.64 16.72 -3.82
N LEU A 14 7.43 15.99 -4.63
CA LEU A 14 8.72 15.43 -4.24
C LEU A 14 9.71 16.52 -3.83
N ASP A 15 9.72 17.64 -4.53
CA ASP A 15 10.60 18.76 -4.22
C ASP A 15 10.15 19.52 -2.96
N THR A 16 8.83 19.59 -2.70
CA THR A 16 8.26 20.28 -1.54
C THR A 16 8.37 19.46 -0.25
N TYR A 17 8.06 18.16 -0.33
CA TYR A 17 7.89 17.30 0.85
C TYR A 17 9.00 16.25 1.04
N GLY A 18 9.92 16.11 0.09
CA GLY A 18 10.96 15.08 0.11
C GLY A 18 10.46 13.68 -0.25
N GLY A 19 9.18 13.52 -0.51
CA GLY A 19 8.60 12.25 -0.97
C GLY A 19 7.23 12.43 -1.59
N VAL A 20 6.77 11.42 -2.35
CA VAL A 20 5.49 11.43 -3.06
C VAL A 20 4.89 10.03 -3.16
N PHE A 21 3.56 9.95 -3.08
CA PHE A 21 2.82 8.74 -3.46
C PHE A 21 2.39 8.80 -4.93
N ILE A 22 2.72 7.78 -5.69
CA ILE A 22 2.14 7.50 -7.01
C ILE A 22 1.10 6.39 -6.81
N ALA A 23 -0.17 6.79 -6.68
CA ALA A 23 -1.27 5.92 -6.25
C ALA A 23 -2.35 5.74 -7.31
N ASP A 24 -1.99 5.84 -8.58
CA ASP A 24 -2.89 5.61 -9.71
C ASP A 24 -3.49 4.19 -9.67
N VAL A 25 -4.72 4.06 -10.12
CA VAL A 25 -5.40 2.76 -10.22
C VAL A 25 -4.60 1.78 -11.09
N VAL A 26 -4.78 0.49 -10.82
CA VAL A 26 -4.11 -0.58 -11.59
C VAL A 26 -4.37 -0.42 -13.09
N GLY A 27 -3.32 -0.58 -13.90
CA GLY A 27 -3.40 -0.47 -15.37
C GLY A 27 -3.15 0.94 -15.92
N LEU A 28 -2.97 1.97 -15.09
CA LEU A 28 -2.66 3.33 -15.56
C LEU A 28 -1.16 3.60 -15.78
N GLY A 29 -0.33 2.57 -15.67
CA GLY A 29 1.09 2.66 -16.01
C GLY A 29 1.95 3.34 -14.95
N LYS A 30 1.76 3.05 -13.66
CA LYS A 30 2.58 3.59 -12.56
C LYS A 30 4.07 3.47 -12.81
N THR A 31 4.54 2.33 -13.31
CA THR A 31 5.96 2.12 -13.64
C THR A 31 6.46 3.09 -14.71
N TYR A 32 5.64 3.38 -15.73
CA TYR A 32 5.97 4.35 -16.77
C TYR A 32 5.97 5.78 -16.24
N VAL A 33 5.01 6.15 -15.39
CA VAL A 33 4.97 7.46 -14.72
C VAL A 33 6.22 7.62 -13.85
N SER A 34 6.62 6.58 -13.12
CA SER A 34 7.83 6.59 -12.29
C SER A 34 9.10 6.73 -13.12
N ALA A 35 9.20 6.06 -14.29
CA ALA A 35 10.33 6.21 -15.17
C ALA A 35 10.39 7.61 -15.83
N LEU A 36 9.24 8.16 -16.21
CA LEU A 36 9.17 9.55 -16.70
C LEU A 36 9.57 10.57 -15.63
N LEU A 37 9.16 10.34 -14.37
CA LEU A 37 9.59 11.13 -13.23
C LEU A 37 11.12 11.00 -13.06
N ALA A 38 11.64 9.78 -12.99
CA ALA A 38 13.07 9.51 -12.83
C ALA A 38 13.92 10.20 -13.91
N LYS A 39 13.40 10.30 -15.15
CA LYS A 39 14.07 11.00 -16.26
C LYS A 39 14.13 12.52 -16.06
N GLN A 40 13.23 13.10 -15.27
CA GLN A 40 13.22 14.54 -14.96
C GLN A 40 14.01 14.89 -13.70
N LEU A 41 14.46 13.87 -12.96
CA LEU A 41 15.33 14.04 -11.80
C LEU A 41 16.80 14.17 -12.25
N PRO A 42 17.67 14.74 -11.41
CA PRO A 42 19.11 14.77 -11.68
C PRO A 42 19.69 13.39 -12.02
N ASP A 43 20.77 13.37 -12.78
CA ASP A 43 21.47 12.12 -13.14
C ASP A 43 22.36 11.63 -11.98
N VAL A 44 21.70 11.21 -10.92
CA VAL A 44 22.28 10.66 -9.68
C VAL A 44 21.75 9.26 -9.45
N LYS A 45 22.36 8.51 -8.54
CA LYS A 45 21.96 7.13 -8.25
C LYS A 45 20.54 7.06 -7.71
N LYS A 46 19.78 6.12 -8.23
CA LYS A 46 18.38 5.83 -7.91
C LYS A 46 18.23 4.36 -7.55
N THR A 47 17.76 4.06 -6.35
CA THR A 47 17.47 2.69 -5.92
C THR A 47 16.00 2.38 -6.13
N ILE A 48 15.70 1.23 -6.73
CA ILE A 48 14.34 0.72 -6.91
C ILE A 48 14.17 -0.53 -6.05
N ILE A 49 13.30 -0.46 -5.08
CA ILE A 49 12.90 -1.59 -4.22
C ILE A 49 11.54 -2.09 -4.72
N CYS A 50 11.49 -3.33 -5.18
CA CYS A 50 10.29 -3.90 -5.80
C CYS A 50 10.15 -5.41 -5.49
N PRO A 51 8.97 -6.01 -5.73
CA PRO A 51 8.82 -7.46 -5.71
C PRO A 51 9.80 -8.15 -6.68
N PRO A 52 10.38 -9.31 -6.32
CA PRO A 52 11.38 -9.99 -7.15
C PRO A 52 10.95 -10.20 -8.59
N VAL A 53 9.69 -10.57 -8.80
CA VAL A 53 9.10 -10.82 -10.12
C VAL A 53 9.02 -9.58 -11.01
N LEU A 54 9.07 -8.39 -10.45
CA LEU A 54 8.97 -7.12 -11.18
C LEU A 54 10.34 -6.50 -11.51
N LYS A 55 11.45 -7.01 -10.96
CA LYS A 55 12.79 -6.46 -11.19
C LYS A 55 13.13 -6.34 -12.68
N ALA A 56 12.92 -7.40 -13.45
CA ALA A 56 13.19 -7.39 -14.88
C ALA A 56 12.34 -6.36 -15.64
N ASN A 57 11.09 -6.19 -15.24
CA ASN A 57 10.19 -5.18 -15.83
C ASN A 57 10.66 -3.75 -15.51
N TRP A 58 11.03 -3.47 -14.25
CA TRP A 58 11.57 -2.18 -13.85
C TRP A 58 12.83 -1.84 -14.62
N LYS A 59 13.78 -2.79 -14.71
CA LYS A 59 15.00 -2.61 -15.48
C LYS A 59 14.70 -2.28 -16.94
N ARG A 60 13.90 -3.11 -17.61
CA ARG A 60 13.50 -2.89 -19.01
C ARG A 60 12.87 -1.51 -19.23
N VAL A 61 11.98 -1.08 -18.34
CA VAL A 61 11.29 0.21 -18.49
C VAL A 61 12.30 1.36 -18.31
N PHE A 62 13.15 1.31 -17.30
CA PHE A 62 14.15 2.36 -17.06
C PHE A 62 15.19 2.44 -18.19
N ASP A 63 15.65 1.30 -18.70
CA ASP A 63 16.55 1.23 -19.86
C ASP A 63 15.91 1.87 -21.11
N ASN A 64 14.63 1.58 -21.37
CA ASN A 64 13.88 2.18 -22.49
C ASN A 64 13.78 3.70 -22.40
N TYR A 65 13.75 4.25 -21.18
CA TYR A 65 13.77 5.69 -20.95
C TYR A 65 15.19 6.27 -20.87
N LYS A 66 16.23 5.44 -21.10
CA LYS A 66 17.66 5.81 -21.05
C LYS A 66 18.05 6.40 -19.69
N ILE A 67 17.56 5.82 -18.61
CA ILE A 67 17.98 6.14 -17.25
C ILE A 67 19.18 5.25 -16.95
N THR A 68 20.32 5.83 -16.59
CA THR A 68 21.59 5.10 -16.46
C THR A 68 21.98 4.83 -15.01
N GLN A 69 21.70 5.76 -14.12
CA GLN A 69 22.12 5.71 -12.71
C GLN A 69 21.04 5.04 -11.84
N PHE A 70 20.76 3.74 -12.05
CA PHE A 70 19.77 3.02 -11.22
C PHE A 70 20.16 1.56 -10.99
N ASP A 71 19.65 0.98 -9.91
CA ASP A 71 19.65 -0.47 -9.67
C ASP A 71 18.35 -0.92 -9.00
N THR A 72 18.04 -2.23 -9.14
CA THR A 72 16.79 -2.85 -8.69
C THR A 72 17.04 -3.93 -7.66
N PHE A 73 16.40 -3.81 -6.51
CA PHE A 73 16.55 -4.73 -5.39
C PHE A 73 15.20 -5.34 -4.98
N SER A 74 15.27 -6.52 -4.36
CA SER A 74 14.07 -7.13 -3.77
C SER A 74 13.70 -6.44 -2.46
N GLY A 75 12.39 -6.22 -2.25
CA GLY A 75 11.82 -5.74 -0.99
C GLY A 75 11.65 -6.81 0.09
N ASP A 76 12.35 -7.95 0.01
CA ASP A 76 12.30 -9.01 1.03
C ASP A 76 13.19 -8.66 2.22
N GLY A 77 12.76 -8.96 3.45
CA GLY A 77 13.42 -8.53 4.67
C GLY A 77 14.89 -8.93 4.77
N THR A 78 15.23 -10.16 4.37
CA THR A 78 16.65 -10.62 4.37
C THR A 78 17.53 -9.79 3.43
N ILE A 79 16.97 -9.34 2.32
CA ILE A 79 17.69 -8.51 1.35
C ILE A 79 17.79 -7.08 1.84
N LEU A 80 16.70 -6.49 2.34
CA LEU A 80 16.70 -5.12 2.87
C LEU A 80 17.74 -4.93 3.98
N LYS A 81 17.88 -5.90 4.88
CA LYS A 81 18.92 -5.87 5.92
C LYS A 81 20.33 -5.70 5.33
N LYS A 82 20.64 -6.37 4.21
CA LYS A 82 21.94 -6.28 3.53
C LYS A 82 22.10 -5.00 2.71
N LEU A 83 20.98 -4.39 2.28
CA LEU A 83 21.00 -3.18 1.46
C LEU A 83 21.44 -1.95 2.25
N LYS A 84 21.32 -1.94 3.56
CA LYS A 84 21.82 -0.84 4.40
C LYS A 84 23.33 -0.59 4.20
N ASP A 85 24.09 -1.67 4.01
CA ASP A 85 25.54 -1.62 3.81
C ASP A 85 25.94 -1.62 2.33
N ASN A 86 24.97 -1.60 1.42
CA ASN A 86 25.23 -1.60 0.00
C ASN A 86 25.64 -0.20 -0.47
N TYR A 87 26.84 -0.07 -1.01
CA TYR A 87 27.41 1.20 -1.46
C TYR A 87 26.51 1.95 -2.46
N PHE A 88 25.90 1.24 -3.43
CA PHE A 88 25.02 1.87 -4.40
C PHE A 88 23.79 2.49 -3.73
N VAL A 89 23.19 1.76 -2.77
CA VAL A 89 22.02 2.21 -2.02
C VAL A 89 22.36 3.38 -1.10
N GLN A 90 23.53 3.35 -0.45
CA GLN A 90 23.99 4.45 0.41
C GLN A 90 24.17 5.75 -0.40
N GLU A 91 24.75 5.67 -1.57
CA GLU A 91 24.97 6.81 -2.47
C GLU A 91 23.73 7.24 -3.27
N SER A 92 22.63 6.51 -3.18
CA SER A 92 21.40 6.86 -3.88
C SER A 92 20.71 8.05 -3.21
N GLU A 93 20.33 9.05 -4.02
CA GLU A 93 19.55 10.20 -3.55
C GLU A 93 18.03 9.94 -3.61
N TYR A 94 17.60 9.03 -4.48
CA TYR A 94 16.18 8.71 -4.68
C TYR A 94 15.93 7.24 -4.47
N ILE A 95 14.88 6.94 -3.67
CA ILE A 95 14.42 5.58 -3.41
C ILE A 95 13.00 5.42 -3.98
N PHE A 96 12.85 4.56 -4.95
CA PHE A 96 11.56 4.15 -5.50
C PHE A 96 11.14 2.84 -4.83
N ILE A 97 9.94 2.82 -4.24
CA ILE A 97 9.41 1.66 -3.52
C ILE A 97 8.13 1.21 -4.18
N ASP A 98 8.19 0.12 -4.93
CA ASP A 98 7.02 -0.49 -5.56
C ASP A 98 6.29 -1.41 -4.59
N GLU A 99 4.97 -1.45 -4.73
CA GLU A 99 4.05 -2.13 -3.80
C GLU A 99 4.28 -1.69 -2.34
N ALA A 100 4.42 -0.37 -2.15
CA ALA A 100 4.76 0.26 -0.87
C ALA A 100 3.83 -0.13 0.29
N HIS A 101 2.59 -0.58 0.01
CA HIS A 101 1.66 -1.09 1.00
C HIS A 101 2.19 -2.32 1.79
N ARG A 102 3.21 -3.02 1.28
CA ARG A 102 3.87 -4.12 1.99
C ARG A 102 4.61 -3.64 3.25
N PHE A 103 5.04 -2.39 3.29
CA PHE A 103 5.81 -1.77 4.37
C PHE A 103 4.95 -0.89 5.29
N ARG A 104 3.69 -1.27 5.50
CA ARG A 104 2.73 -0.52 6.31
C ARG A 104 2.87 -0.75 7.82
N ASN A 105 3.51 -1.83 8.25
CA ASN A 105 3.66 -2.16 9.67
C ASN A 105 5.01 -1.69 10.21
N ALA A 106 5.00 -0.59 10.96
CA ALA A 106 6.19 0.00 11.56
C ALA A 106 6.84 -0.85 12.68
N GLU A 107 6.19 -1.93 13.12
CA GLU A 107 6.73 -2.80 14.18
C GLU A 107 7.62 -3.91 13.63
N THR A 108 7.76 -4.04 12.31
CA THR A 108 8.54 -5.10 11.68
C THR A 108 10.01 -4.68 11.48
N GLU A 109 10.93 -5.64 11.62
CA GLU A 109 12.34 -5.41 11.27
C GLU A 109 12.51 -4.95 9.83
N THR A 110 11.76 -5.55 8.91
CA THR A 110 11.75 -5.17 7.48
C THR A 110 11.41 -3.70 7.27
N TYR A 111 10.47 -3.15 8.03
CA TYR A 111 10.16 -1.73 7.97
C TYR A 111 11.30 -0.87 8.54
N ASN A 112 11.89 -1.28 9.66
CA ASN A 112 12.99 -0.55 10.27
C ASN A 112 14.20 -0.49 9.33
N ASP A 113 14.55 -1.61 8.69
CA ASP A 113 15.61 -1.65 7.69
C ASP A 113 15.32 -0.71 6.51
N LEU A 114 14.07 -0.69 6.03
CA LEU A 114 13.65 0.23 4.97
C LEU A 114 13.70 1.69 5.42
N TYR A 115 13.29 1.97 6.65
CA TYR A 115 13.33 3.33 7.22
C TYR A 115 14.76 3.88 7.24
N GLU A 116 15.73 3.08 7.69
CA GLU A 116 17.15 3.44 7.67
C GLU A 116 17.67 3.68 6.23
N ILE A 117 17.26 2.85 5.26
CA ILE A 117 17.60 3.04 3.84
C ILE A 117 17.05 4.37 3.30
N CYS A 118 15.86 4.78 3.72
CA CYS A 118 15.19 6.00 3.26
C CYS A 118 15.68 7.28 3.96
N GLU A 119 16.39 7.16 5.07
CA GLU A 119 16.81 8.32 5.87
C GLU A 119 17.66 9.30 5.05
N GLY A 120 17.26 10.58 5.06
CA GLY A 120 17.95 11.65 4.33
C GLY A 120 17.78 11.61 2.81
N LYS A 121 16.97 10.72 2.26
CA LYS A 121 16.77 10.55 0.82
C LYS A 121 15.36 10.98 0.38
N LYS A 122 15.20 11.27 -0.90
CA LYS A 122 13.88 11.51 -1.51
C LYS A 122 13.20 10.18 -1.84
N VAL A 123 11.94 10.01 -1.41
CA VAL A 123 11.24 8.71 -1.48
C VAL A 123 10.01 8.77 -2.37
N ILE A 124 9.91 7.86 -3.31
CA ILE A 124 8.77 7.70 -4.22
C ILE A 124 8.08 6.39 -3.88
N LEU A 125 6.89 6.49 -3.27
CA LEU A 125 6.06 5.34 -2.90
C LEU A 125 5.06 5.04 -4.01
N ILE A 126 5.10 3.81 -4.53
CA ILE A 126 4.27 3.37 -5.65
C ILE A 126 3.34 2.27 -5.14
N THR A 127 2.03 2.52 -5.18
CA THR A 127 1.03 1.54 -4.74
C THR A 127 -0.33 1.86 -5.34
N ALA A 128 -1.14 0.85 -5.64
CA ALA A 128 -2.53 1.07 -6.05
C ALA A 128 -3.47 1.30 -4.86
N THR A 129 -3.06 0.89 -3.67
CA THR A 129 -3.89 0.86 -2.45
C THR A 129 -3.17 1.50 -1.27
N PRO A 130 -3.03 2.84 -1.24
CA PRO A 130 -2.37 3.53 -0.14
C PRO A 130 -3.15 3.42 1.18
N LEU A 131 -4.48 3.39 1.10
CA LEU A 131 -5.40 3.17 2.23
C LEU A 131 -5.81 1.69 2.24
N ASN A 132 -5.27 0.90 3.16
CA ASN A 132 -5.63 -0.52 3.23
C ASN A 132 -6.51 -0.83 4.44
N ASN A 133 -5.95 -0.99 5.65
CA ASN A 133 -6.71 -1.51 6.78
C ASN A 133 -6.82 -0.53 7.95
N ARG A 134 -5.80 0.26 8.19
CA ARG A 134 -5.71 1.14 9.36
C ARG A 134 -5.12 2.49 8.97
N PHE A 135 -5.55 3.55 9.61
CA PHE A 135 -4.96 4.88 9.40
C PHE A 135 -3.47 4.93 9.75
N LEU A 136 -3.04 4.17 10.75
CA LEU A 136 -1.62 4.08 11.12
C LEU A 136 -0.75 3.43 10.05
N ASP A 137 -1.32 2.62 9.15
CA ASP A 137 -0.59 2.04 8.02
C ASP A 137 -0.10 3.13 7.06
N ILE A 138 -0.89 4.20 6.89
CA ILE A 138 -0.50 5.38 6.09
C ILE A 138 0.59 6.15 6.81
N LEU A 139 0.41 6.40 8.11
CA LEU A 139 1.41 7.10 8.91
C LEU A 139 2.78 6.42 8.84
N SER A 140 2.82 5.09 8.88
CA SER A 140 4.06 4.33 8.73
C SER A 140 4.74 4.61 7.39
N GLN A 141 3.97 4.60 6.29
CA GLN A 141 4.52 4.91 4.97
C GLN A 141 4.98 6.38 4.87
N LEU A 142 4.24 7.33 5.46
CA LEU A 142 4.61 8.74 5.47
C LEU A 142 5.93 9.00 6.21
N ARG A 143 6.18 8.27 7.29
CA ARG A 143 7.42 8.38 8.08
C ARG A 143 8.68 8.07 7.28
N LEU A 144 8.57 7.37 6.16
CA LEU A 144 9.72 7.08 5.31
C LEU A 144 10.34 8.34 4.68
N PHE A 145 9.60 9.47 4.63
CA PHE A 145 10.10 10.73 4.07
C PHE A 145 9.62 11.99 4.81
N LEU A 146 8.61 11.89 5.67
CA LEU A 146 8.11 13.02 6.46
C LEU A 146 8.49 12.88 7.93
N LYS A 147 8.89 13.99 8.53
CA LYS A 147 9.08 14.05 9.98
C LYS A 147 7.72 13.94 10.69
N PRO A 148 7.56 13.02 11.65
CA PRO A 148 6.29 12.84 12.35
C PRO A 148 5.87 14.04 13.20
N ARG A 149 6.83 14.86 13.63
CA ARG A 149 6.65 16.13 14.34
C ARG A 149 7.33 17.23 13.52
N GLY A 150 6.69 18.38 13.42
CA GLY A 150 7.17 19.48 12.57
C GLY A 150 6.99 19.17 11.07
N SER A 151 5.88 18.53 10.72
CA SER A 151 5.49 18.31 9.34
C SER A 151 5.22 19.64 8.64
N ASN A 152 5.65 19.76 7.40
CA ASN A 152 5.37 20.91 6.53
C ASN A 152 4.02 20.81 5.78
N ILE A 153 3.19 19.81 6.10
CA ILE A 153 1.83 19.70 5.56
C ILE A 153 0.95 20.80 6.15
N PRO A 154 0.27 21.63 5.34
CA PRO A 154 -0.57 22.69 5.82
C PRO A 154 -1.64 22.20 6.80
N GLY A 155 -1.72 22.82 7.98
CA GLY A 155 -2.69 22.48 9.02
C GLY A 155 -2.42 21.16 9.79
N VAL A 156 -1.36 20.41 9.48
CA VAL A 156 -1.00 19.15 10.17
C VAL A 156 0.46 19.13 10.59
N ASN A 157 0.82 19.94 11.58
CA ASN A 157 2.19 20.01 12.10
C ASN A 157 2.65 18.75 12.83
N ASN A 158 1.74 17.96 13.36
CA ASN A 158 2.03 16.72 14.08
C ASN A 158 1.23 15.55 13.51
N LEU A 159 1.83 14.85 12.58
CA LEU A 159 1.24 13.66 11.94
C LEU A 159 0.90 12.58 12.97
N ASN A 160 1.78 12.34 13.96
CA ASN A 160 1.50 11.35 14.99
C ASN A 160 0.23 11.68 15.78
N ALA A 161 0.07 12.93 16.22
CA ALA A 161 -1.10 13.34 16.97
C ALA A 161 -2.37 13.22 16.10
N PHE A 162 -2.31 13.66 14.85
CA PHE A 162 -3.42 13.63 13.91
C PHE A 162 -3.89 12.20 13.60
N PHE A 163 -2.98 11.30 13.26
CA PHE A 163 -3.33 9.91 12.94
C PHE A 163 -3.75 9.11 14.18
N ASN A 164 -3.11 9.34 15.34
CA ASN A 164 -3.49 8.69 16.59
C ASN A 164 -4.88 9.13 17.09
N TYR A 165 -5.26 10.40 16.88
CA TYR A 165 -6.60 10.87 17.19
C TYR A 165 -7.66 10.07 16.43
N TRP A 166 -7.52 9.92 15.11
CA TRP A 166 -8.45 9.16 14.30
C TRP A 166 -8.42 7.67 14.60
N HIS A 167 -7.22 7.12 14.82
CA HIS A 167 -7.08 5.71 15.23
C HIS A 167 -7.81 5.41 16.54
N LYS A 168 -7.68 6.28 17.53
CA LYS A 168 -8.40 6.16 18.80
C LYS A 168 -9.91 6.23 18.60
N LYS A 169 -10.41 7.21 17.84
CA LYS A 169 -11.85 7.36 17.53
C LYS A 169 -12.44 6.10 16.90
N VAL A 170 -11.77 5.53 15.90
CA VAL A 170 -12.22 4.29 15.25
C VAL A 170 -12.19 3.10 16.23
N ASN A 171 -11.15 2.98 17.04
CA ASN A 171 -11.08 1.89 18.02
C ASN A 171 -12.15 2.02 19.11
N ASP A 172 -12.47 3.22 19.56
CA ASP A 172 -13.49 3.45 20.57
C ASP A 172 -14.89 3.11 19.98
N ALA A 173 -15.20 3.58 18.76
CA ALA A 173 -16.43 3.19 18.06
C ALA A 173 -16.52 1.68 17.82
N LYS A 174 -15.39 1.01 17.52
CA LYS A 174 -15.36 -0.46 17.38
C LYS A 174 -15.62 -1.19 18.69
N LYS A 175 -15.14 -0.67 19.83
CA LYS A 175 -15.40 -1.26 21.15
C LYS A 175 -16.87 -1.13 21.54
N GLU A 176 -17.53 -0.02 21.20
CA GLU A 176 -18.97 0.18 21.42
C GLU A 176 -19.79 -0.84 20.63
N LEU A 177 -19.42 -1.11 19.36
CA LEU A 177 -20.04 -2.16 18.56
C LEU A 177 -19.95 -3.57 19.20
N THR A 178 -18.90 -3.84 19.97
CA THR A 178 -18.70 -5.18 20.57
C THR A 178 -19.38 -5.34 21.92
N LYS A 179 -19.82 -4.25 22.56
CA LYS A 179 -20.39 -4.25 23.92
C LYS A 179 -21.91 -4.14 23.95
N GLY A 180 -22.55 -3.65 22.88
CA GLY A 180 -24.01 -3.45 22.84
C GLY A 180 -24.75 -4.60 22.16
N GLU A 181 -26.01 -4.85 22.62
CA GLU A 181 -26.93 -5.76 21.94
C GLU A 181 -27.41 -5.19 20.60
N ASP A 182 -27.54 -3.87 20.50
CA ASP A 182 -27.81 -3.15 19.26
C ASP A 182 -26.49 -2.69 18.64
N LYS A 183 -26.05 -3.39 17.58
CA LYS A 183 -24.87 -3.05 16.81
C LYS A 183 -25.13 -1.79 15.97
N ASN A 184 -24.79 -0.62 16.48
CA ASN A 184 -24.87 0.63 15.71
C ASN A 184 -23.71 0.71 14.70
N LEU A 185 -23.83 -0.08 13.62
CA LEU A 185 -22.88 -0.13 12.52
C LEU A 185 -22.75 1.22 11.83
N ASP A 186 -23.84 1.99 11.75
CA ASP A 186 -23.85 3.28 11.06
C ASP A 186 -22.93 4.29 11.75
N GLN A 187 -22.96 4.34 13.07
CA GLN A 187 -22.06 5.20 13.85
C GLN A 187 -20.58 4.85 13.64
N TYR A 188 -20.26 3.55 13.61
CA TYR A 188 -18.91 3.10 13.31
C TYR A 188 -18.47 3.52 11.90
N PHE A 189 -19.31 3.27 10.90
CA PHE A 189 -19.01 3.65 9.52
C PHE A 189 -18.90 5.17 9.36
N ASP A 190 -19.68 5.96 10.05
CA ASP A 190 -19.58 7.42 10.04
C ASP A 190 -18.24 7.92 10.59
N VAL A 191 -17.74 7.33 11.68
CA VAL A 191 -16.43 7.69 12.23
C VAL A 191 -15.30 7.32 11.26
N VAL A 192 -15.37 6.14 10.66
CA VAL A 192 -14.38 5.70 9.66
C VAL A 192 -14.41 6.60 8.42
N ARG A 193 -15.60 6.94 7.94
CA ARG A 193 -15.79 7.84 6.79
C ARG A 193 -15.18 9.21 7.05
N LYS A 194 -15.56 9.87 8.16
CA LYS A 194 -15.02 11.18 8.56
C LYS A 194 -13.49 11.17 8.67
N GLY A 195 -12.93 10.15 9.33
CA GLY A 195 -11.49 10.01 9.45
C GLY A 195 -10.79 9.83 8.10
N SER A 196 -11.38 9.04 7.20
CA SER A 196 -10.87 8.82 5.84
C SER A 196 -10.92 10.10 5.00
N GLU A 197 -12.00 10.88 5.12
CA GLU A 197 -12.17 12.16 4.43
C GLU A 197 -11.13 13.18 4.91
N GLU A 198 -10.97 13.35 6.22
CA GLU A 198 -9.97 14.28 6.75
C GLU A 198 -8.53 13.90 6.40
N ILE A 199 -8.18 12.62 6.46
CA ILE A 199 -6.85 12.14 6.05
C ILE A 199 -6.63 12.42 4.57
N ARG A 200 -7.62 12.14 3.74
CA ARG A 200 -7.54 12.38 2.29
C ARG A 200 -7.38 13.86 1.98
N GLU A 201 -8.20 14.71 2.60
CA GLU A 201 -8.23 16.15 2.28
C GLU A 201 -7.05 16.90 2.85
N LYS A 202 -6.66 16.61 4.10
CA LYS A 202 -5.60 17.38 4.78
C LYS A 202 -4.19 16.83 4.55
N VAL A 203 -4.06 15.55 4.23
CA VAL A 203 -2.74 14.92 4.10
C VAL A 203 -2.50 14.38 2.71
N LEU A 204 -3.35 13.45 2.23
CA LEU A 204 -3.07 12.75 0.99
C LEU A 204 -3.20 13.63 -0.25
N SER A 205 -4.05 14.67 -0.23
CA SER A 205 -4.17 15.65 -1.32
C SER A 205 -2.85 16.37 -1.60
N GLU A 206 -2.05 16.62 -0.54
CA GLU A 206 -0.78 17.34 -0.62
C GLU A 206 0.38 16.49 -1.14
N ILE A 207 0.36 15.18 -0.84
CA ILE A 207 1.53 14.30 -1.04
C ILE A 207 1.29 13.17 -2.02
N MET A 208 0.11 13.14 -2.66
CA MET A 208 -0.28 12.01 -3.51
C MET A 208 -0.69 12.46 -4.92
N VAL A 209 -0.21 11.72 -5.89
CA VAL A 209 -0.77 11.71 -7.24
C VAL A 209 -1.62 10.45 -7.38
N ARG A 210 -2.93 10.64 -7.51
CA ARG A 210 -3.89 9.56 -7.68
C ARG A 210 -4.90 9.95 -8.75
N ARG A 211 -5.11 9.05 -9.70
CA ARG A 211 -6.13 9.19 -10.74
C ARG A 211 -6.90 7.89 -10.88
N THR A 212 -8.18 8.01 -11.14
CA THR A 212 -9.06 6.90 -11.46
C THR A 212 -9.27 6.80 -12.97
N ARG A 213 -9.83 5.68 -13.43
CA ARG A 213 -10.22 5.54 -14.83
C ARG A 213 -11.29 6.56 -15.22
N THR A 214 -12.18 6.90 -14.29
CA THR A 214 -13.21 7.92 -14.46
C THR A 214 -12.59 9.29 -14.70
N ASP A 215 -11.64 9.70 -13.82
CA ASP A 215 -10.93 10.98 -13.99
C ASP A 215 -10.26 11.08 -15.36
N ILE A 216 -9.68 9.96 -15.85
CA ILE A 216 -9.03 9.96 -17.16
C ILE A 216 -10.07 10.01 -18.29
N LYS A 217 -11.18 9.28 -18.18
CA LYS A 217 -12.27 9.35 -19.16
C LYS A 217 -12.86 10.75 -19.25
N GLU A 218 -13.00 11.46 -18.13
CA GLU A 218 -13.58 12.80 -18.10
C GLU A 218 -12.62 13.91 -18.53
N LEU A 219 -11.39 13.89 -18.02
CA LEU A 219 -10.43 14.99 -18.20
C LEU A 219 -9.55 14.85 -19.44
N TYR A 220 -9.42 13.65 -20.03
CA TYR A 220 -8.48 13.36 -21.12
C TYR A 220 -9.13 12.67 -22.34
N GLN A 221 -10.40 12.97 -22.60
CA GLN A 221 -11.16 12.40 -23.73
C GLN A 221 -10.47 12.60 -25.09
N GLU A 222 -9.93 13.77 -25.34
CA GLU A 222 -9.23 14.11 -26.58
C GLU A 222 -7.93 13.27 -26.74
N ASP A 223 -7.15 13.14 -25.66
CA ASP A 223 -5.95 12.31 -25.65
C ASP A 223 -6.28 10.83 -25.91
N MET A 224 -7.39 10.33 -25.34
CA MET A 224 -7.87 8.96 -25.55
C MET A 224 -8.26 8.74 -27.01
N LYS A 225 -9.05 9.64 -27.59
CA LYS A 225 -9.45 9.58 -29.01
C LYS A 225 -8.25 9.63 -29.95
N LYS A 226 -7.32 10.57 -29.71
CA LYS A 226 -6.12 10.75 -30.53
C LYS A 226 -5.20 9.54 -30.54
N ASN A 227 -5.10 8.82 -29.43
CA ASN A 227 -4.25 7.65 -29.30
C ASN A 227 -4.99 6.32 -29.47
N ASN A 228 -6.27 6.37 -29.88
CA ASN A 228 -7.16 5.19 -30.02
C ASN A 228 -7.12 4.27 -28.78
N PHE A 229 -7.13 4.89 -27.60
CA PHE A 229 -7.05 4.19 -26.32
C PHE A 229 -8.42 4.17 -25.64
N GLN A 230 -8.88 2.96 -25.28
CA GLN A 230 -10.10 2.76 -24.50
C GLN A 230 -9.82 1.86 -23.31
N PHE A 231 -10.45 2.15 -22.18
CA PHE A 231 -10.47 1.20 -21.07
C PHE A 231 -11.45 0.07 -21.39
N PRO A 232 -11.13 -1.17 -21.02
CA PRO A 232 -12.10 -2.24 -21.10
C PRO A 232 -13.33 -1.92 -20.26
N ASP A 233 -14.50 -2.21 -20.78
CA ASP A 233 -15.73 -2.16 -20.01
C ASP A 233 -15.76 -3.34 -19.04
N VAL A 234 -16.33 -3.10 -17.87
CA VAL A 234 -16.50 -4.12 -16.84
C VAL A 234 -17.99 -4.50 -16.88
N GLU A 235 -18.26 -5.71 -17.28
CA GLU A 235 -19.60 -6.29 -17.20
C GLU A 235 -19.94 -6.66 -15.76
N ASP A 236 -21.23 -6.75 -15.47
CA ASP A 236 -21.68 -7.21 -14.16
C ASP A 236 -21.18 -8.63 -13.89
N PRO A 237 -20.80 -8.95 -12.64
CA PRO A 237 -20.29 -10.27 -12.32
C PRO A 237 -21.37 -11.34 -12.56
N ILE A 238 -21.03 -12.33 -13.40
CA ILE A 238 -21.88 -13.49 -13.61
C ILE A 238 -21.85 -14.34 -12.35
N ARG A 239 -23.01 -14.51 -11.72
CA ARG A 239 -23.14 -15.38 -10.55
C ARG A 239 -23.05 -16.84 -10.99
N LEU A 240 -21.95 -17.51 -10.72
CA LEU A 240 -21.85 -18.95 -10.84
C LEU A 240 -22.42 -19.59 -9.59
N VAL A 241 -23.57 -20.21 -9.72
CA VAL A 241 -24.19 -20.99 -8.65
C VAL A 241 -23.69 -22.43 -8.81
N TYR A 242 -23.04 -22.92 -7.76
CA TYR A 242 -22.64 -24.32 -7.67
C TYR A 242 -23.69 -25.05 -6.82
N GLU A 243 -24.42 -25.96 -7.43
CA GLU A 243 -25.39 -26.81 -6.75
C GLU A 243 -24.71 -28.14 -6.39
N PHE A 244 -24.68 -28.44 -5.09
CA PHE A 244 -24.22 -29.74 -4.62
C PHE A 244 -25.30 -30.80 -4.86
N ASP A 245 -24.88 -32.03 -5.14
CA ASP A 245 -25.79 -33.15 -5.00
C ASP A 245 -26.16 -33.37 -3.51
N LYS A 246 -27.25 -34.09 -3.23
CA LYS A 246 -27.77 -34.26 -1.87
C LYS A 246 -26.73 -34.82 -0.88
N GLN A 247 -25.82 -35.66 -1.34
CA GLN A 247 -24.83 -36.30 -0.49
C GLN A 247 -23.68 -35.30 -0.16
N THR A 248 -23.24 -34.54 -1.14
CA THR A 248 -22.23 -33.49 -0.98
C THR A 248 -22.75 -32.36 -0.10
N ASP A 249 -24.01 -31.97 -0.24
CA ASP A 249 -24.66 -30.93 0.56
C ASP A 249 -24.73 -31.34 2.05
N LEU A 250 -25.12 -32.58 2.33
CA LEU A 250 -25.11 -33.11 3.69
C LEU A 250 -23.73 -33.11 4.32
N ILE A 251 -22.70 -33.53 3.57
CA ILE A 251 -21.29 -33.52 4.03
C ILE A 251 -20.84 -32.11 4.29
N PHE A 252 -21.17 -31.17 3.38
CA PHE A 252 -20.82 -29.76 3.50
C PHE A 252 -21.45 -29.13 4.77
N GLU A 253 -22.74 -29.35 5.01
CA GLU A 253 -23.40 -28.86 6.21
C GLU A 253 -22.81 -29.45 7.51
N GLN A 254 -22.55 -30.76 7.56
CA GLN A 254 -21.88 -31.39 8.68
C GLN A 254 -20.48 -30.80 8.93
N THR A 255 -19.74 -30.56 7.85
CA THR A 255 -18.41 -29.94 7.92
C THR A 255 -18.50 -28.51 8.46
N LEU A 256 -19.44 -27.71 7.98
CA LEU A 256 -19.68 -26.35 8.50
C LEU A 256 -20.04 -26.35 9.98
N GLN A 257 -20.87 -27.29 10.43
CA GLN A 257 -21.21 -27.41 11.86
C GLN A 257 -19.99 -27.79 12.71
N LEU A 258 -19.11 -28.66 12.20
CA LEU A 258 -17.83 -28.96 12.83
C LEU A 258 -16.92 -27.72 12.90
N PHE A 259 -16.77 -26.98 11.80
CA PHE A 259 -15.97 -25.76 11.78
C PHE A 259 -16.50 -24.68 12.73
N LYS A 260 -17.81 -24.55 12.91
CA LYS A 260 -18.40 -23.62 13.90
C LYS A 260 -18.00 -23.95 15.35
N LYS A 261 -17.74 -25.22 15.65
CA LYS A 261 -17.29 -25.68 16.99
C LYS A 261 -15.80 -25.38 17.21
N PHE A 262 -15.02 -25.21 16.16
CA PHE A 262 -13.59 -24.97 16.23
C PHE A 262 -13.27 -23.48 16.26
N LYS A 263 -12.99 -22.93 17.43
CA LYS A 263 -12.53 -21.55 17.58
C LYS A 263 -11.04 -21.46 17.25
N LYS A 264 -10.68 -20.79 16.15
CA LYS A 264 -9.28 -20.50 15.76
C LYS A 264 -8.42 -21.71 15.40
N VAL A 265 -8.96 -22.87 15.02
CA VAL A 265 -8.19 -24.05 14.60
C VAL A 265 -7.16 -23.75 13.53
N ARG A 266 -7.51 -22.88 12.56
CA ARG A 266 -6.62 -22.50 11.46
C ARG A 266 -5.32 -21.83 11.93
N TYR A 267 -5.34 -21.17 13.09
CA TYR A 267 -4.20 -20.42 13.64
C TYR A 267 -3.55 -21.11 14.85
N ASN A 268 -4.22 -22.07 15.44
CA ASN A 268 -3.71 -22.80 16.60
C ASN A 268 -4.22 -24.25 16.64
N PRO A 269 -3.83 -25.09 15.68
CA PRO A 269 -4.26 -26.49 15.59
C PRO A 269 -3.83 -27.33 16.79
N LEU A 270 -2.75 -26.96 17.47
CA LEU A 270 -2.21 -27.70 18.62
C LEU A 270 -3.19 -27.76 19.80
N ASN A 271 -4.09 -26.79 19.94
CA ASN A 271 -5.11 -26.79 21.00
C ASN A 271 -6.16 -27.91 20.85
N TYR A 272 -6.23 -28.53 19.68
CA TYR A 272 -7.21 -29.56 19.33
C TYR A 272 -6.60 -30.95 19.19
N LEU A 273 -5.27 -31.07 19.34
CA LEU A 273 -4.61 -32.36 19.37
C LEU A 273 -4.76 -32.99 20.75
N LYS A 274 -5.03 -34.30 20.80
CA LYS A 274 -5.06 -35.05 22.06
C LYS A 274 -3.65 -35.01 22.68
N PRO A 275 -3.52 -34.84 24.00
CA PRO A 275 -2.20 -34.75 24.67
C PRO A 275 -1.24 -35.92 24.39
N LYS A 276 -1.77 -37.11 24.04
CA LYS A 276 -1.00 -38.29 23.68
C LYS A 276 -0.41 -38.25 22.27
N VAL A 277 -0.78 -37.29 21.43
CA VAL A 277 -0.36 -37.24 20.00
C VAL A 277 0.83 -36.36 19.78
N TYR A 278 1.14 -35.43 20.69
CA TYR A 278 2.31 -34.54 20.59
C TYR A 278 2.91 -34.20 21.96
N GLU A 279 4.20 -33.99 22.01
CA GLU A 279 4.90 -33.40 23.13
C GLU A 279 5.15 -31.91 22.82
N LYS A 280 4.70 -31.01 23.70
CA LYS A 280 4.83 -29.55 23.51
C LYS A 280 6.27 -29.10 23.23
N SER A 281 7.25 -29.81 23.81
CA SER A 281 8.68 -29.49 23.66
C SER A 281 9.26 -29.69 22.23
N LYS A 282 8.52 -30.35 21.34
CA LYS A 282 8.96 -30.59 19.95
C LYS A 282 8.49 -29.54 18.96
N PHE A 283 7.70 -28.54 19.41
CA PHE A 283 7.07 -27.53 18.55
C PHE A 283 7.40 -26.07 18.96
N HIS A 284 8.48 -25.90 19.72
CA HIS A 284 9.05 -24.59 20.07
C HIS A 284 10.32 -24.30 19.28
#